data_a55dabba5e13b6c1239489d049ab34b1
#
_entry.id   a55dabba5e13b6c1239489d049ab34b1
#
_cell.length_a   1.000
_cell.length_b   1.000
_cell.length_c   1.000
_cell.angle_alpha   90.00
_cell.angle_beta   90.00
_cell.angle_gamma   90.00
#
_symmetry.space_group_name_H-M   'P 1'
#
loop_
_entity.id
_entity.type
_entity.pdbx_description
1 polymer ?
#
loop_
_entity_poly.entity_id
_entity_poly.type
_entity_poly.pdbx_seq_one_letter_code
_entity_poly.pdbx_strand_id
1 'polypeptide(L)'
;MEEATRFGIMNVGPDGYINEFEEKPKQPKSDLATMGIYIFNWKKLREYLIADENDPNSDKDFGKNIIPNMLAAGEKLWPYRFSGYWRDVGTITSLWDANMDMLSPTLINLYDPDWPISARSPICPPHYTGEHAEIIHSIVTEGCEIDGHVENSVLSPSVKVQTGANVCYSVLMPGAVVESGATVEYAIIGENTVIHSGAHVGSAPDGSDDWGVATCGPKIEIGSGARVPAGAMIYTGEEV
;
A
#
# COMPACT_ATOMS: atom_id res chain seq x y z
N MET A 1 20.23 2.19 -3.21
CA MET A 1 20.48 2.70 -4.59
C MET A 1 19.56 2.06 -5.63
N GLU A 2 19.27 0.76 -5.56
CA GLU A 2 18.34 0.11 -6.52
C GLU A 2 16.95 0.74 -6.57
N GLU A 3 16.35 1.04 -5.43
CA GLU A 3 15.03 1.69 -5.36
C GLU A 3 15.04 3.16 -5.81
N ALA A 4 16.19 3.82 -5.83
CA ALA A 4 16.28 5.24 -6.17
C ALA A 4 15.83 5.55 -7.61
N THR A 5 15.85 4.56 -8.51
CA THR A 5 15.34 4.68 -9.89
C THR A 5 13.82 4.83 -9.97
N ARG A 6 13.10 4.66 -8.85
CA ARG A 6 11.63 4.77 -8.78
C ARG A 6 11.17 6.15 -8.33
N PHE A 7 12.08 6.98 -7.81
CA PHE A 7 11.77 8.25 -7.17
C PHE A 7 12.42 9.43 -7.87
N GLY A 8 11.92 10.63 -7.62
CA GLY A 8 12.65 11.85 -7.91
C GLY A 8 13.87 11.96 -6.99
N ILE A 9 15.03 12.17 -7.56
CA ILE A 9 16.32 12.26 -6.86
C ILE A 9 16.79 13.69 -6.88
N MET A 10 17.25 14.19 -5.71
CA MET A 10 17.76 15.55 -5.58
C MET A 10 19.22 15.56 -5.16
N ASN A 11 19.96 16.54 -5.69
CA ASN A 11 21.30 16.91 -5.23
C ASN A 11 21.23 18.26 -4.52
N VAL A 12 22.03 18.39 -3.46
CA VAL A 12 22.05 19.57 -2.60
C VAL A 12 23.41 20.25 -2.72
N GLY A 13 23.36 21.54 -2.97
CA GLY A 13 24.56 22.38 -3.05
C GLY A 13 25.21 22.65 -1.67
N PRO A 14 26.41 23.25 -1.67
CA PRO A 14 27.11 23.60 -0.43
C PRO A 14 26.37 24.67 0.40
N ASP A 15 25.45 25.39 -0.21
CA ASP A 15 24.55 26.37 0.42
C ASP A 15 23.33 25.75 1.08
N GLY A 16 23.15 24.42 0.93
CA GLY A 16 22.06 23.66 1.52
C GLY A 16 20.78 23.63 0.68
N TYR A 17 20.75 24.32 -0.48
CA TYR A 17 19.60 24.29 -1.38
C TYR A 17 19.72 23.17 -2.41
N ILE A 18 18.56 22.73 -2.94
CA ILE A 18 18.50 21.78 -4.05
C ILE A 18 19.02 22.50 -5.30
N ASN A 19 20.05 21.95 -5.92
CA ASN A 19 20.65 22.47 -7.15
C ASN A 19 20.34 21.60 -8.38
N GLU A 20 19.89 20.36 -8.18
CA GLU A 20 19.51 19.45 -9.25
C GLU A 20 18.38 18.54 -8.77
N PHE A 21 17.44 18.28 -9.65
CA PHE A 21 16.35 17.33 -9.44
C PHE A 21 16.14 16.50 -10.70
N GLU A 22 16.15 15.18 -10.56
CA GLU A 22 15.93 14.24 -11.66
C GLU A 22 14.80 13.28 -11.30
N GLU A 23 13.75 13.24 -12.10
CA GLU A 23 12.63 12.32 -11.91
C GLU A 23 12.98 10.93 -12.46
N LYS A 24 12.99 9.93 -11.57
CA LYS A 24 13.24 8.51 -11.89
C LYS A 24 14.49 8.28 -12.76
N PRO A 25 15.67 8.78 -12.33
CA PRO A 25 16.88 8.67 -13.13
C PRO A 25 17.34 7.21 -13.26
N LYS A 26 17.83 6.85 -14.43
CA LYS A 26 18.42 5.50 -14.65
C LYS A 26 19.71 5.29 -13.84
N GLN A 27 20.44 6.34 -13.56
CA GLN A 27 21.67 6.33 -12.77
C GLN A 27 21.59 7.45 -11.70
N PRO A 28 21.02 7.14 -10.52
CA PRO A 28 20.90 8.13 -9.46
C PRO A 28 22.26 8.65 -9.00
N LYS A 29 22.41 9.97 -8.89
CA LYS A 29 23.63 10.64 -8.43
C LYS A 29 23.67 10.81 -6.90
N SER A 30 22.55 10.61 -6.23
CA SER A 30 22.36 10.81 -4.80
C SER A 30 21.40 9.75 -4.25
N ASP A 31 21.41 9.56 -2.95
CA ASP A 31 20.44 8.76 -2.18
C ASP A 31 19.29 9.60 -1.59
N LEU A 32 19.26 10.89 -1.89
CA LEU A 32 18.19 11.79 -1.45
C LEU A 32 16.98 11.68 -2.38
N ALA A 33 16.08 10.78 -2.03
CA ALA A 33 14.82 10.58 -2.75
C ALA A 33 13.72 11.49 -2.20
N THR A 34 12.88 12.02 -3.09
CA THR A 34 11.67 12.73 -2.68
C THR A 34 10.59 11.76 -2.22
N MET A 35 9.88 12.12 -1.17
CA MET A 35 8.70 11.42 -0.69
C MET A 35 7.42 11.80 -1.45
N GLY A 36 7.52 12.69 -2.46
CA GLY A 36 6.34 13.24 -3.14
C GLY A 36 5.53 14.22 -2.28
N ILE A 37 6.10 14.69 -1.18
CA ILE A 37 5.44 15.61 -0.24
C ILE A 37 6.16 16.95 -0.30
N TYR A 38 5.41 18.00 -0.61
CA TYR A 38 5.97 19.33 -0.84
C TYR A 38 5.21 20.40 -0.09
N ILE A 39 5.93 21.43 0.37
CA ILE A 39 5.35 22.64 0.97
C ILE A 39 5.79 23.84 0.14
N PHE A 40 4.84 24.59 -0.39
CA PHE A 40 5.11 25.74 -1.25
C PHE A 40 4.53 27.03 -0.70
N ASN A 41 5.18 28.14 -1.03
CA ASN A 41 4.53 29.44 -0.99
C ASN A 41 3.44 29.47 -2.08
N TRP A 42 2.17 29.61 -1.69
CA TRP A 42 1.04 29.55 -2.61
C TRP A 42 1.12 30.53 -3.78
N LYS A 43 1.56 31.77 -3.53
CA LYS A 43 1.67 32.77 -4.58
C LYS A 43 2.63 32.31 -5.68
N LYS A 44 3.77 31.74 -5.27
CA LYS A 44 4.76 31.20 -6.19
C LYS A 44 4.24 29.96 -6.93
N LEU A 45 3.75 28.98 -6.19
CA LEU A 45 3.22 27.75 -6.79
C LEU A 45 2.15 28.06 -7.85
N ARG A 46 1.22 28.97 -7.52
CA ARG A 46 0.15 29.35 -8.45
C ARG A 46 0.67 29.89 -9.79
N GLU A 47 1.75 30.66 -9.81
CA GLU A 47 2.37 31.18 -11.04
C GLU A 47 2.84 30.03 -11.92
N TYR A 48 3.54 29.05 -11.35
CA TYR A 48 4.04 27.87 -12.07
C TYR A 48 2.93 26.94 -12.52
N LEU A 49 1.91 26.69 -11.69
CA LEU A 49 0.76 25.85 -12.06
C LEU A 49 -0.02 26.43 -13.23
N ILE A 50 -0.25 27.76 -13.27
CA ILE A 50 -0.94 28.42 -14.38
C ILE A 50 -0.10 28.37 -15.64
N ALA A 51 1.21 28.59 -15.54
CA ALA A 51 2.11 28.51 -16.68
C ALA A 51 2.14 27.08 -17.25
N ASP A 52 2.25 26.08 -16.36
CA ASP A 52 2.26 24.68 -16.71
C ASP A 52 0.95 24.21 -17.35
N GLU A 53 -0.20 24.65 -16.83
CA GLU A 53 -1.53 24.34 -17.39
C GLU A 53 -1.66 24.79 -18.85
N ASN A 54 -1.06 25.93 -19.18
CA ASN A 54 -1.09 26.50 -20.52
C ASN A 54 0.00 25.94 -21.45
N ASP A 55 0.93 25.15 -20.97
CA ASP A 55 1.95 24.50 -21.78
C ASP A 55 1.43 23.16 -22.35
N PRO A 56 1.20 23.07 -23.68
CA PRO A 56 0.72 21.83 -24.30
C PRO A 56 1.75 20.70 -24.28
N ASN A 57 3.02 20.98 -23.99
CA ASN A 57 4.08 19.98 -23.94
C ASN A 57 4.38 19.49 -22.52
N SER A 58 3.69 20.03 -21.51
CA SER A 58 3.87 19.60 -20.12
C SER A 58 3.14 18.29 -19.82
N ASP A 59 3.81 17.41 -19.08
CA ASP A 59 3.20 16.19 -18.52
C ASP A 59 2.25 16.49 -17.35
N LYS A 60 2.14 17.74 -16.90
CA LYS A 60 1.37 18.17 -15.73
C LYS A 60 1.83 17.46 -14.43
N ASP A 61 3.12 17.29 -14.28
CA ASP A 61 3.75 16.53 -13.21
C ASP A 61 4.71 17.43 -12.40
N PHE A 62 4.67 17.30 -11.07
CA PHE A 62 5.52 18.09 -10.18
C PHE A 62 7.02 17.79 -10.39
N GLY A 63 7.38 16.52 -10.52
CA GLY A 63 8.76 16.08 -10.65
C GLY A 63 9.35 16.36 -12.03
N LYS A 64 8.54 16.25 -13.08
CA LYS A 64 9.00 16.47 -14.46
C LYS A 64 8.94 17.92 -14.89
N ASN A 65 7.98 18.71 -14.39
CA ASN A 65 7.70 20.06 -14.89
C ASN A 65 7.86 21.13 -13.81
N ILE A 66 7.08 21.10 -12.73
CA ILE A 66 7.01 22.20 -11.77
C ILE A 66 8.35 22.40 -11.05
N ILE A 67 8.92 21.37 -10.44
CA ILE A 67 10.18 21.46 -9.68
C ILE A 67 11.35 21.83 -10.59
N PRO A 68 11.57 21.18 -11.73
CA PRO A 68 12.60 21.58 -12.68
C PRO A 68 12.47 23.03 -13.18
N ASN A 69 11.25 23.49 -13.48
CA ASN A 69 11.00 24.86 -13.93
C ASN A 69 11.32 25.88 -12.82
N MET A 70 10.95 25.56 -11.56
CA MET A 70 11.31 26.39 -10.41
C MET A 70 12.82 26.49 -10.21
N LEU A 71 13.54 25.38 -10.32
CA LEU A 71 15.00 25.34 -10.23
C LEU A 71 15.65 26.16 -11.37
N ALA A 72 15.17 25.98 -12.61
CA ALA A 72 15.67 26.73 -13.78
C ALA A 72 15.44 28.24 -13.64
N ALA A 73 14.37 28.65 -12.98
CA ALA A 73 14.07 30.05 -12.66
C ALA A 73 14.86 30.60 -11.47
N GLY A 74 15.70 29.80 -10.81
CA GLY A 74 16.50 30.20 -9.66
C GLY A 74 15.71 30.32 -8.35
N GLU A 75 14.55 29.70 -8.26
CA GLU A 75 13.82 29.64 -7.00
C GLU A 75 14.57 28.81 -5.96
N LYS A 76 14.41 29.18 -4.70
CA LYS A 76 15.09 28.51 -3.59
C LYS A 76 14.27 27.35 -3.11
N LEU A 77 14.72 26.13 -3.39
CA LEU A 77 14.12 24.88 -2.94
C LEU A 77 14.99 24.28 -1.83
N TRP A 78 14.37 24.00 -0.68
CA TRP A 78 15.06 23.47 0.49
C TRP A 78 14.66 22.00 0.73
N PRO A 79 15.61 21.06 0.87
CA PRO A 79 15.30 19.67 1.19
C PRO A 79 15.04 19.53 2.70
N TYR A 80 13.85 19.11 3.07
CA TYR A 80 13.58 18.67 4.43
C TYR A 80 13.97 17.19 4.58
N ARG A 81 15.02 16.91 5.35
CA ARG A 81 15.45 15.53 5.61
C ARG A 81 14.54 14.92 6.66
N PHE A 82 13.67 14.02 6.21
CA PHE A 82 12.79 13.26 7.09
C PHE A 82 13.53 12.06 7.70
N SER A 83 13.31 11.82 8.99
CA SER A 83 13.79 10.63 9.70
C SER A 83 12.61 10.00 10.43
N GLY A 84 12.02 8.98 9.86
CA GLY A 84 10.86 8.31 10.40
C GLY A 84 10.40 7.22 9.45
N TYR A 85 9.30 6.56 9.78
CA TYR A 85 8.71 5.59 8.88
C TYR A 85 8.12 6.29 7.65
N TRP A 86 8.54 5.86 6.48
CA TRP A 86 7.94 6.20 5.20
C TRP A 86 8.09 5.01 4.25
N ARG A 87 7.03 4.67 3.54
CA ARG A 87 7.04 3.63 2.51
C ARG A 87 6.22 4.08 1.30
N ASP A 88 6.78 3.94 0.12
CA ASP A 88 6.03 4.06 -1.13
C ASP A 88 5.20 2.80 -1.34
N VAL A 89 3.90 2.98 -1.63
CA VAL A 89 2.95 1.89 -1.85
C VAL A 89 2.53 1.77 -3.33
N GLY A 90 3.40 2.19 -4.23
CA GLY A 90 3.15 2.22 -5.68
C GLY A 90 3.16 0.85 -6.36
N THR A 91 3.44 -0.23 -5.65
CA THR A 91 3.36 -1.62 -6.17
C THR A 91 2.54 -2.50 -5.23
N ILE A 92 2.02 -3.61 -5.74
CA ILE A 92 1.28 -4.61 -4.94
C ILE A 92 2.11 -5.10 -3.76
N THR A 93 3.37 -5.48 -4.01
CA THR A 93 4.26 -5.94 -2.94
C THR A 93 4.49 -4.87 -1.89
N SER A 94 4.77 -3.62 -2.28
CA SER A 94 4.99 -2.54 -1.31
C SER A 94 3.72 -2.16 -0.53
N LEU A 95 2.53 -2.30 -1.14
CA LEU A 95 1.26 -2.16 -0.42
C LEU A 95 1.08 -3.27 0.62
N TRP A 96 1.37 -4.52 0.25
CA TRP A 96 1.34 -5.65 1.18
C TRP A 96 2.33 -5.46 2.32
N ASP A 97 3.59 -5.16 2.01
CA ASP A 97 4.64 -4.88 2.99
C ASP A 97 4.23 -3.78 3.99
N ALA A 98 3.66 -2.65 3.49
CA ALA A 98 3.22 -1.56 4.34
C ALA A 98 2.11 -1.97 5.32
N ASN A 99 1.24 -2.90 4.92
CA ASN A 99 0.24 -3.48 5.81
C ASN A 99 0.88 -4.42 6.84
N MET A 100 1.85 -5.23 6.45
CA MET A 100 2.61 -6.07 7.38
C MET A 100 3.42 -5.23 8.38
N ASP A 101 3.98 -4.11 7.95
CA ASP A 101 4.69 -3.16 8.83
C ASP A 101 3.78 -2.62 9.95
N MET A 102 2.48 -2.47 9.72
CA MET A 102 1.51 -2.04 10.74
C MET A 102 1.35 -3.04 11.90
N LEU A 103 1.71 -4.30 11.68
CA LEU A 103 1.70 -5.32 12.73
C LEU A 103 2.81 -5.10 13.76
N SER A 104 3.78 -4.23 13.49
CA SER A 104 4.86 -3.88 14.41
C SER A 104 4.62 -2.52 15.07
N PRO A 105 4.14 -2.48 16.33
CA PRO A 105 3.88 -1.20 17.03
C PRO A 105 5.14 -0.35 17.25
N THR A 106 6.32 -0.94 17.16
CA THR A 106 7.60 -0.22 17.24
C THR A 106 7.95 0.49 15.94
N LEU A 107 7.40 0.05 14.82
CA LEU A 107 7.61 0.64 13.51
C LEU A 107 6.55 1.69 13.19
N ILE A 108 5.28 1.34 13.42
CA ILE A 108 4.13 2.24 13.21
C ILE A 108 3.24 2.19 14.46
N ASN A 109 3.15 3.32 15.17
CA ASN A 109 2.23 3.45 16.31
C ASN A 109 0.86 3.96 15.85
N LEU A 110 -0.07 3.05 15.65
CA LEU A 110 -1.47 3.40 15.29
C LEU A 110 -2.26 4.01 16.45
N TYR A 111 -1.74 3.91 17.68
CA TYR A 111 -2.42 4.33 18.92
C TYR A 111 -1.80 5.59 19.52
N ASP A 112 -1.11 6.40 18.72
CA ASP A 112 -0.51 7.64 19.18
C ASP A 112 -1.60 8.66 19.53
N PRO A 113 -1.78 9.04 20.81
CA PRO A 113 -2.81 9.99 21.22
C PRO A 113 -2.51 11.43 20.77
N ASP A 114 -1.23 11.75 20.53
CA ASP A 114 -0.79 13.09 20.11
C ASP A 114 -0.95 13.29 18.60
N TRP A 115 -1.06 12.18 17.85
CA TRP A 115 -1.26 12.19 16.40
C TRP A 115 -2.33 11.17 15.95
N PRO A 116 -3.60 11.37 16.33
CA PRO A 116 -4.66 10.42 15.97
C PRO A 116 -4.90 10.42 14.46
N ILE A 117 -4.98 9.22 13.89
CA ILE A 117 -5.37 9.02 12.50
C ILE A 117 -6.88 9.11 12.41
N SER A 118 -7.39 10.10 11.65
CA SER A 118 -8.81 10.27 11.41
C SER A 118 -9.14 9.87 9.97
N ALA A 119 -10.04 8.90 9.81
CA ALA A 119 -10.52 8.43 8.53
C ALA A 119 -12.05 8.30 8.56
N ARG A 120 -12.66 8.16 7.39
CA ARG A 120 -14.08 7.79 7.31
C ARG A 120 -14.20 6.31 7.66
N SER A 121 -14.58 6.03 8.91
CA SER A 121 -14.87 4.67 9.35
C SER A 121 -16.36 4.33 9.10
N PRO A 122 -16.68 3.14 8.60
CA PRO A 122 -18.06 2.67 8.54
C PRO A 122 -18.58 2.47 9.97
N ILE A 123 -19.88 2.65 10.16
CA ILE A 123 -20.53 2.31 11.44
C ILE A 123 -20.79 0.81 11.41
N CYS A 124 -19.96 0.04 12.10
CA CYS A 124 -20.07 -1.40 12.25
C CYS A 124 -20.18 -1.80 13.72
N PRO A 125 -20.77 -2.96 14.04
CA PRO A 125 -20.70 -3.51 15.39
C PRO A 125 -19.24 -3.87 15.75
N PRO A 126 -18.93 -4.12 17.02
CA PRO A 126 -17.65 -4.72 17.39
C PRO A 126 -17.40 -6.01 16.60
N HIS A 127 -16.12 -6.37 16.37
CA HIS A 127 -15.81 -7.67 15.78
C HIS A 127 -16.28 -8.80 16.70
N TYR A 128 -16.68 -9.90 16.10
CA TYR A 128 -17.10 -11.14 16.78
C TYR A 128 -16.04 -12.22 16.57
N THR A 129 -15.65 -12.88 17.65
CA THR A 129 -14.74 -14.02 17.65
C THR A 129 -15.53 -15.28 18.03
N GLY A 130 -15.63 -16.22 17.10
CA GLY A 130 -16.36 -17.47 17.27
C GLY A 130 -15.62 -18.50 18.13
N GLU A 131 -16.25 -19.64 18.35
CA GLU A 131 -15.73 -20.68 19.24
C GLU A 131 -14.47 -21.37 18.69
N HIS A 132 -14.32 -21.41 17.36
CA HIS A 132 -13.18 -22.07 16.69
C HIS A 132 -12.12 -21.07 16.22
N ALA A 133 -12.28 -19.79 16.56
CA ALA A 133 -11.36 -18.76 16.10
C ALA A 133 -10.01 -18.84 16.80
N GLU A 134 -8.95 -18.67 16.01
CA GLU A 134 -7.59 -18.47 16.51
C GLU A 134 -7.00 -17.24 15.84
N ILE A 135 -6.71 -16.19 16.62
CA ILE A 135 -6.20 -14.92 16.09
C ILE A 135 -4.83 -14.66 16.70
N ILE A 136 -3.80 -14.59 15.86
CA ILE A 136 -2.41 -14.44 16.27
C ILE A 136 -1.81 -13.24 15.53
N HIS A 137 -1.21 -12.29 16.27
CA HIS A 137 -0.43 -11.17 15.74
C HIS A 137 -1.08 -10.50 14.51
N SER A 138 -2.34 -10.10 14.63
CA SER A 138 -3.15 -9.59 13.54
C SER A 138 -3.93 -8.33 13.92
N ILE A 139 -4.23 -7.49 12.94
CA ILE A 139 -5.15 -6.36 13.11
C ILE A 139 -6.52 -6.80 12.62
N VAL A 140 -7.52 -6.73 13.50
CA VAL A 140 -8.93 -7.04 13.19
C VAL A 140 -9.77 -5.82 13.53
N THR A 141 -10.45 -5.27 12.51
CA THR A 141 -11.25 -4.06 12.67
C THR A 141 -12.72 -4.37 12.99
N GLU A 142 -13.54 -3.33 13.11
CA GLU A 142 -14.96 -3.44 13.46
C GLU A 142 -15.78 -4.22 12.44
N GLY A 143 -16.81 -4.92 12.89
CA GLY A 143 -17.73 -5.68 12.06
C GLY A 143 -17.19 -7.00 11.53
N CYS A 144 -15.95 -7.37 11.83
CA CYS A 144 -15.42 -8.67 11.43
C CYS A 144 -16.10 -9.81 12.19
N GLU A 145 -16.32 -10.94 11.52
CA GLU A 145 -16.81 -12.20 12.07
C GLU A 145 -15.76 -13.29 11.83
N ILE A 146 -15.06 -13.71 12.88
CA ILE A 146 -13.93 -14.64 12.76
C ILE A 146 -14.26 -15.93 13.51
N ASP A 147 -14.29 -17.06 12.83
CA ASP A 147 -14.45 -18.41 13.36
C ASP A 147 -13.41 -19.41 12.79
N GLY A 148 -12.40 -18.90 12.12
CA GLY A 148 -11.26 -19.63 11.57
C GLY A 148 -9.92 -19.14 12.14
N HIS A 149 -8.82 -19.59 11.52
CA HIS A 149 -7.47 -19.18 11.88
C HIS A 149 -7.05 -17.91 11.12
N VAL A 150 -6.49 -16.94 11.85
CA VAL A 150 -5.96 -15.68 11.30
C VAL A 150 -4.60 -15.40 11.93
N GLU A 151 -3.56 -15.36 11.13
CA GLU A 151 -2.19 -15.11 11.61
C GLU A 151 -1.46 -14.07 10.75
N ASN A 152 -0.71 -13.17 11.41
CA ASN A 152 0.09 -12.13 10.75
C ASN A 152 -0.66 -11.39 9.62
N SER A 153 -1.91 -11.02 9.87
CA SER A 153 -2.80 -10.51 8.83
C SER A 153 -3.52 -9.22 9.24
N VAL A 154 -3.97 -8.46 8.24
CA VAL A 154 -4.72 -7.23 8.43
C VAL A 154 -6.12 -7.38 7.83
N LEU A 155 -7.15 -7.33 8.67
CA LEU A 155 -8.54 -7.50 8.29
C LEU A 155 -9.28 -6.15 8.42
N SER A 156 -9.74 -5.64 7.28
CA SER A 156 -10.56 -4.43 7.19
C SER A 156 -12.00 -4.68 7.66
N PRO A 157 -12.83 -3.63 7.80
CA PRO A 157 -14.18 -3.76 8.37
C PRO A 157 -15.06 -4.80 7.64
N SER A 158 -15.85 -5.52 8.43
CA SER A 158 -16.85 -6.51 7.96
C SER A 158 -16.28 -7.73 7.23
N VAL A 159 -15.01 -8.03 7.39
CA VAL A 159 -14.41 -9.27 6.88
C VAL A 159 -14.97 -10.48 7.63
N LYS A 160 -15.23 -11.59 6.89
CA LYS A 160 -15.68 -12.85 7.46
C LYS A 160 -14.68 -13.96 7.19
N VAL A 161 -14.29 -14.67 8.24
CA VAL A 161 -13.44 -15.87 8.16
C VAL A 161 -14.19 -17.00 8.82
N GLN A 162 -14.67 -17.97 8.02
CA GLN A 162 -15.51 -19.05 8.52
C GLN A 162 -14.71 -20.17 9.15
N THR A 163 -15.41 -21.07 9.85
CA THR A 163 -14.84 -22.24 10.54
C THR A 163 -13.93 -23.06 9.62
N GLY A 164 -12.71 -23.33 10.10
CA GLY A 164 -11.71 -24.11 9.37
C GLY A 164 -11.03 -23.36 8.20
N ALA A 165 -11.39 -22.11 7.95
CA ALA A 165 -10.64 -21.27 7.04
C ALA A 165 -9.30 -20.84 7.66
N ASN A 166 -8.28 -20.63 6.82
CA ASN A 166 -6.95 -20.23 7.23
C ASN A 166 -6.49 -18.98 6.47
N VAL A 167 -6.14 -17.92 7.21
CA VAL A 167 -5.69 -16.63 6.65
C VAL A 167 -4.35 -16.28 7.28
N CYS A 168 -3.28 -16.31 6.48
CA CYS A 168 -1.93 -16.03 6.94
C CYS A 168 -1.24 -14.97 6.07
N TYR A 169 -0.50 -14.06 6.71
CA TYR A 169 0.30 -13.02 6.00
C TYR A 169 -0.49 -12.32 4.89
N SER A 170 -1.74 -11.99 5.17
CA SER A 170 -2.66 -11.50 4.14
C SER A 170 -3.36 -10.21 4.55
N VAL A 171 -3.79 -9.46 3.53
CA VAL A 171 -4.58 -8.23 3.69
C VAL A 171 -5.95 -8.46 3.09
N LEU A 172 -6.99 -8.41 3.91
CA LEU A 172 -8.37 -8.56 3.48
C LEU A 172 -9.07 -7.20 3.54
N MET A 173 -9.53 -6.74 2.37
CA MET A 173 -10.23 -5.46 2.22
C MET A 173 -11.69 -5.56 2.72
N PRO A 174 -12.40 -4.43 2.91
CA PRO A 174 -13.73 -4.42 3.53
C PRO A 174 -14.71 -5.41 2.89
N GLY A 175 -15.40 -6.17 3.74
CA GLY A 175 -16.45 -7.11 3.31
C GLY A 175 -15.95 -8.37 2.60
N ALA A 176 -14.65 -8.62 2.55
CA ALA A 176 -14.12 -9.87 2.00
C ALA A 176 -14.59 -11.07 2.84
N VAL A 177 -14.88 -12.20 2.18
CA VAL A 177 -15.35 -13.43 2.81
C VAL A 177 -14.42 -14.59 2.47
N VAL A 178 -13.96 -15.31 3.48
CA VAL A 178 -13.20 -16.56 3.34
C VAL A 178 -14.06 -17.68 3.93
N GLU A 179 -14.59 -18.52 3.05
CA GLU A 179 -15.50 -19.61 3.43
C GLU A 179 -14.75 -20.79 4.05
N SER A 180 -15.53 -21.69 4.63
CA SER A 180 -15.03 -22.85 5.39
C SER A 180 -14.01 -23.68 4.62
N GLY A 181 -12.87 -23.95 5.25
CA GLY A 181 -11.78 -24.75 4.70
C GLY A 181 -10.98 -24.07 3.58
N ALA A 182 -11.28 -22.84 3.22
CA ALA A 182 -10.46 -22.06 2.28
C ALA A 182 -9.17 -21.58 2.93
N THR A 183 -8.12 -21.42 2.12
CA THR A 183 -6.80 -20.91 2.56
C THR A 183 -6.44 -19.66 1.78
N VAL A 184 -6.03 -18.62 2.49
CA VAL A 184 -5.52 -17.37 1.92
C VAL A 184 -4.18 -17.07 2.58
N GLU A 185 -3.12 -17.09 1.80
CA GLU A 185 -1.77 -16.85 2.33
C GLU A 185 -0.94 -15.96 1.40
N TYR A 186 -0.24 -15.00 1.98
CA TYR A 186 0.57 -14.02 1.25
C TYR A 186 -0.21 -13.38 0.09
N ALA A 187 -1.38 -12.84 0.43
CA ALA A 187 -2.33 -12.33 -0.56
C ALA A 187 -2.96 -11.00 -0.16
N ILE A 188 -3.46 -10.27 -1.16
CA ILE A 188 -4.36 -9.13 -0.98
C ILE A 188 -5.72 -9.50 -1.58
N ILE A 189 -6.75 -9.51 -0.76
CA ILE A 189 -8.13 -9.81 -1.17
C ILE A 189 -8.94 -8.53 -1.20
N GLY A 190 -9.47 -8.18 -2.37
CA GLY A 190 -10.21 -6.97 -2.64
C GLY A 190 -11.57 -6.89 -1.94
N GLU A 191 -12.17 -5.70 -1.98
CA GLU A 191 -13.46 -5.42 -1.33
C GLU A 191 -14.58 -6.35 -1.83
N ASN A 192 -15.35 -6.90 -0.89
CA ASN A 192 -16.51 -7.78 -1.17
C ASN A 192 -16.18 -8.98 -2.06
N THR A 193 -14.95 -9.43 -2.06
CA THR A 193 -14.49 -10.64 -2.76
C THR A 193 -14.77 -11.87 -1.90
N VAL A 194 -15.24 -12.94 -2.51
CA VAL A 194 -15.56 -14.21 -1.85
C VAL A 194 -14.58 -15.29 -2.29
N ILE A 195 -13.92 -15.89 -1.30
CA ILE A 195 -13.08 -17.09 -1.49
C ILE A 195 -13.90 -18.28 -1.03
N HIS A 196 -14.44 -19.05 -1.98
CA HIS A 196 -15.35 -20.16 -1.68
C HIS A 196 -14.64 -21.34 -1.02
N SER A 197 -15.44 -22.22 -0.44
CA SER A 197 -15.00 -23.35 0.39
C SER A 197 -13.92 -24.20 -0.28
N GLY A 198 -12.82 -24.44 0.45
CA GLY A 198 -11.69 -25.23 0.00
C GLY A 198 -10.80 -24.61 -1.07
N ALA A 199 -11.08 -23.39 -1.50
CA ALA A 199 -10.20 -22.65 -2.42
C ALA A 199 -8.88 -22.29 -1.74
N HIS A 200 -7.82 -22.11 -2.54
CA HIS A 200 -6.49 -21.75 -2.05
C HIS A 200 -5.94 -20.57 -2.84
N VAL A 201 -5.67 -19.46 -2.18
CA VAL A 201 -5.14 -18.23 -2.77
C VAL A 201 -3.77 -17.91 -2.20
N GLY A 202 -2.77 -17.78 -3.06
CA GLY A 202 -1.39 -17.47 -2.71
C GLY A 202 -0.59 -18.67 -2.24
N SER A 203 0.64 -18.43 -1.86
CA SER A 203 1.54 -19.39 -1.18
C SER A 203 2.68 -18.68 -0.49
N ALA A 204 3.26 -19.33 0.52
CA ALA A 204 4.47 -18.84 1.18
C ALA A 204 5.64 -18.68 0.19
N PRO A 205 6.58 -17.74 0.47
CA PRO A 205 7.79 -17.57 -0.33
C PRO A 205 8.57 -18.87 -0.47
N ASP A 206 8.89 -19.25 -1.68
CA ASP A 206 9.69 -20.45 -2.01
C ASP A 206 11.16 -20.13 -2.32
N GLY A 207 11.54 -18.84 -2.26
CA GLY A 207 12.88 -18.34 -2.58
C GLY A 207 13.14 -18.16 -4.07
N SER A 208 12.13 -18.32 -4.92
CA SER A 208 12.24 -18.02 -6.35
C SER A 208 12.09 -16.54 -6.65
N ASP A 209 12.70 -16.07 -7.74
CA ASP A 209 12.57 -14.70 -8.23
C ASP A 209 11.17 -14.42 -8.80
N ASP A 210 10.42 -15.47 -9.13
CA ASP A 210 9.07 -15.38 -9.70
C ASP A 210 7.97 -15.35 -8.63
N TRP A 211 8.33 -15.54 -7.34
CA TRP A 211 7.35 -15.45 -6.26
C TRP A 211 6.82 -14.01 -6.09
N GLY A 212 5.54 -13.89 -5.79
CA GLY A 212 4.90 -12.60 -5.52
C GLY A 212 3.62 -12.74 -4.70
N VAL A 213 3.12 -11.61 -4.21
CA VAL A 213 1.86 -11.54 -3.49
C VAL A 213 0.69 -11.81 -4.44
N ALA A 214 -0.16 -12.79 -4.13
CA ALA A 214 -1.36 -13.04 -4.90
C ALA A 214 -2.39 -11.92 -4.68
N THR A 215 -3.12 -11.54 -5.71
CA THR A 215 -4.08 -10.44 -5.62
C THR A 215 -5.39 -10.79 -6.28
N CYS A 216 -6.48 -10.71 -5.53
CA CYS A 216 -7.83 -10.75 -6.05
C CYS A 216 -8.44 -9.35 -5.98
N GLY A 217 -8.90 -8.81 -7.10
CA GLY A 217 -9.55 -7.50 -7.18
C GLY A 217 -10.89 -7.47 -6.42
N PRO A 218 -11.58 -6.32 -6.41
CA PRO A 218 -12.85 -6.20 -5.70
C PRO A 218 -13.98 -6.95 -6.40
N LYS A 219 -14.92 -7.51 -5.60
CA LYS A 219 -16.15 -8.20 -6.06
C LYS A 219 -15.87 -9.38 -6.98
N ILE A 220 -14.85 -10.15 -6.66
CA ILE A 220 -14.49 -11.39 -7.35
C ILE A 220 -15.00 -12.59 -6.55
N GLU A 221 -15.34 -13.66 -7.22
CA GLU A 221 -15.66 -14.95 -6.63
C GLU A 221 -14.62 -15.97 -7.09
N ILE A 222 -13.82 -16.49 -6.13
CA ILE A 222 -12.88 -17.59 -6.37
C ILE A 222 -13.63 -18.89 -6.06
N GLY A 223 -13.86 -19.70 -7.09
CA GLY A 223 -14.69 -20.91 -7.01
C GLY A 223 -14.20 -21.94 -6.00
N SER A 224 -15.12 -22.81 -5.53
CA SER A 224 -14.79 -23.84 -4.55
C SER A 224 -13.68 -24.76 -5.03
N GLY A 225 -12.66 -24.95 -4.20
CA GLY A 225 -11.49 -25.79 -4.51
C GLY A 225 -10.52 -25.21 -5.54
N ALA A 226 -10.79 -24.02 -6.08
CA ALA A 226 -9.91 -23.34 -7.04
C ALA A 226 -8.55 -22.98 -6.42
N ARG A 227 -7.54 -22.83 -7.27
CA ARG A 227 -6.19 -22.45 -6.85
C ARG A 227 -5.70 -21.22 -7.59
N VAL A 228 -5.38 -20.17 -6.84
CA VAL A 228 -4.75 -18.95 -7.33
C VAL A 228 -3.30 -18.98 -6.87
N PRO A 229 -2.31 -19.12 -7.77
CA PRO A 229 -0.90 -19.22 -7.37
C PRO A 229 -0.35 -17.89 -6.85
N ALA A 230 0.81 -17.94 -6.18
CA ALA A 230 1.58 -16.75 -5.80
C ALA A 230 1.86 -15.86 -7.02
N GLY A 231 1.82 -14.54 -6.83
CA GLY A 231 2.04 -13.55 -7.89
C GLY A 231 0.90 -13.38 -8.89
N ALA A 232 -0.13 -14.24 -8.86
CA ALA A 232 -1.28 -14.10 -9.75
C ALA A 232 -2.12 -12.86 -9.39
N MET A 233 -2.66 -12.22 -10.41
CA MET A 233 -3.54 -11.05 -10.28
C MET A 233 -4.86 -11.34 -10.97
N ILE A 234 -5.93 -11.52 -10.19
CA ILE A 234 -7.29 -11.79 -10.69
C ILE A 234 -8.09 -10.48 -10.67
N TYR A 235 -8.59 -10.05 -11.81
CA TYR A 235 -9.40 -8.83 -11.97
C TYR A 235 -10.87 -9.16 -12.28
N THR A 236 -11.75 -8.16 -12.23
CA THR A 236 -13.17 -8.30 -12.52
C THR A 236 -13.41 -8.90 -13.90
N GLY A 237 -14.20 -10.00 -13.96
CA GLY A 237 -14.59 -10.69 -15.19
C GLY A 237 -13.86 -11.98 -15.50
N GLU A 238 -12.91 -12.39 -14.66
CA GLU A 238 -12.29 -13.71 -14.72
C GLU A 238 -13.01 -14.65 -13.74
N GLU A 239 -13.66 -15.71 -14.24
CA GLU A 239 -14.11 -16.85 -13.43
C GLU A 239 -12.89 -17.78 -13.25
N VAL A 240 -12.46 -17.99 -12.00
CA VAL A 240 -11.37 -18.92 -11.63
C VAL A 240 -11.90 -20.04 -10.75
#